data_d8f4368513d13c8c1f3f5b802de379fb
#
_entry.id   d8f4368513d13c8c1f3f5b802de379fb
#
_cell.length_a   1.000
_cell.length_b   1.000
_cell.length_c   1.000
_cell.angle_alpha   90.00
_cell.angle_beta   90.00
_cell.angle_gamma   90.00
#
_symmetry.space_group_name_H-M   'P 1'
#
loop_
_entity.id
_entity.type
_entity.pdbx_description
1 polymer ?
#
loop_
_entity_poly.entity_id
_entity_poly.type
_entity_poly.pdbx_seq_one_letter_code
_entity_poly.pdbx_strand_id
1 'polypeptide(L)'
;MEKQLKKLNNAHSLSELNQWLVDRTFNEKVLRQIEKDFAQLDLSLDVENPEIISLIQEVIDHLLHDDYQKLMNLLYRIDLSERKIRALRNYDPTMPERDVITFLIIQREMQKVMFREMYREGS
;
A
#
# COMPACT_ATOMS: atom_id res chain seq x y z
N MET A 1 12.16 7.45 -13.70
CA MET A 1 11.36 6.43 -13.00
C MET A 1 12.19 5.59 -12.03
N GLU A 2 13.37 5.15 -12.40
CA GLU A 2 14.24 4.39 -11.48
C GLU A 2 14.60 5.15 -10.21
N LYS A 3 14.89 6.44 -10.31
CA LYS A 3 15.17 7.28 -9.15
C LYS A 3 13.96 7.36 -8.22
N GLN A 4 12.76 7.45 -8.78
CA GLN A 4 11.54 7.51 -8.00
C GLN A 4 11.26 6.18 -7.31
N LEU A 5 11.49 5.06 -7.99
CA LEU A 5 11.33 3.74 -7.40
C LEU A 5 12.29 3.53 -6.22
N LYS A 6 13.56 3.90 -6.41
CA LYS A 6 14.56 3.81 -5.34
C LYS A 6 14.17 4.66 -4.13
N LYS A 7 13.67 5.87 -4.39
CA LYS A 7 13.21 6.78 -3.36
C LYS A 7 12.00 6.19 -2.61
N LEU A 8 11.07 5.61 -3.35
CA LEU A 8 9.91 4.93 -2.76
C LEU A 8 10.33 3.75 -1.88
N ASN A 9 11.30 2.96 -2.34
CA ASN A 9 11.78 1.80 -1.60
C ASN A 9 12.45 2.20 -0.28
N ASN A 10 12.94 3.44 -0.18
CA ASN A 10 13.60 3.96 1.01
C ASN A 10 12.68 4.80 1.89
N ALA A 11 11.40 4.93 1.53
CA ALA A 11 10.43 5.64 2.36
C ALA A 11 10.11 4.84 3.62
N HIS A 12 9.82 5.53 4.72
CA HIS A 12 9.56 4.92 6.02
C HIS A 12 8.31 5.43 6.72
N SER A 13 7.56 6.34 6.11
CA SER A 13 6.37 6.91 6.74
C SER A 13 5.25 7.14 5.71
N LEU A 14 4.03 7.18 6.22
CA LEU A 14 2.86 7.48 5.38
C LEU A 14 2.95 8.87 4.76
N SER A 15 3.49 9.84 5.49
CA SER A 15 3.62 11.20 4.95
C SER A 15 4.57 11.27 3.76
N GLU A 16 5.62 10.44 3.75
CA GLU A 16 6.53 10.37 2.61
C GLU A 16 5.84 9.85 1.35
N LEU A 17 4.88 8.93 1.50
CA LEU A 17 4.16 8.39 0.35
C LEU A 17 3.29 9.45 -0.33
N ASN A 18 2.85 10.46 0.41
CA ASN A 18 2.02 11.52 -0.14
C ASN A 18 2.70 12.31 -1.25
N GLN A 19 4.02 12.38 -1.26
CA GLN A 19 4.72 13.14 -2.31
C GLN A 19 4.43 12.60 -3.72
N TRP A 20 4.09 11.32 -3.83
CA TRP A 20 3.67 10.73 -5.11
C TRP A 20 2.15 10.74 -5.28
N LEU A 21 1.42 10.55 -4.17
CA LEU A 21 -0.04 10.44 -4.21
C LEU A 21 -0.74 11.77 -4.49
N VAL A 22 -0.04 12.90 -4.35
CA VAL A 22 -0.59 14.20 -4.74
C VAL A 22 -0.72 14.34 -6.26
N ASP A 23 0.05 13.57 -7.03
CA ASP A 23 -0.12 13.50 -8.48
C ASP A 23 -1.40 12.73 -8.78
N ARG A 24 -2.38 13.42 -9.37
CA ARG A 24 -3.71 12.87 -9.59
C ARG A 24 -3.69 11.62 -10.47
N THR A 25 -2.92 11.64 -11.55
CA THR A 25 -2.83 10.52 -12.47
C THR A 25 -2.23 9.29 -11.80
N PHE A 26 -1.15 9.49 -11.06
CA PHE A 26 -0.51 8.41 -10.34
C PHE A 26 -1.43 7.86 -9.23
N ASN A 27 -2.08 8.74 -8.50
CA ASN A 27 -3.04 8.37 -7.46
C ASN A 27 -4.14 7.47 -8.01
N GLU A 28 -4.72 7.82 -9.16
CA GLU A 28 -5.77 7.01 -9.79
C GLU A 28 -5.26 5.63 -10.19
N LYS A 29 -4.03 5.54 -10.70
CA LYS A 29 -3.44 4.25 -11.07
C LYS A 29 -3.21 3.36 -9.85
N VAL A 30 -2.73 3.95 -8.77
CA VAL A 30 -2.52 3.22 -7.51
C VAL A 30 -3.85 2.73 -6.94
N LEU A 31 -4.87 3.58 -6.93
CA LEU A 31 -6.20 3.21 -6.45
C LEU A 31 -6.77 2.04 -7.25
N ARG A 32 -6.64 2.06 -8.57
CA ARG A 32 -7.10 0.96 -9.41
C ARG A 32 -6.37 -0.35 -9.12
N GLN A 33 -5.06 -0.27 -8.87
CA GLN A 33 -4.28 -1.45 -8.51
C GLN A 33 -4.75 -2.03 -7.18
N ILE A 34 -5.01 -1.17 -6.21
CA ILE A 34 -5.53 -1.57 -4.89
C ILE A 34 -6.90 -2.23 -5.05
N GLU A 35 -7.82 -1.61 -5.78
CA GLU A 35 -9.14 -2.16 -6.02
C GLU A 35 -9.08 -3.56 -6.63
N LYS A 36 -8.22 -3.73 -7.61
CA LYS A 36 -8.02 -5.02 -8.28
C LYS A 36 -7.56 -6.10 -7.31
N ASP A 37 -6.58 -5.80 -6.48
CA ASP A 37 -6.03 -6.79 -5.55
C ASP A 37 -7.01 -7.08 -4.40
N PHE A 38 -7.70 -6.07 -3.90
CA PHE A 38 -8.65 -6.22 -2.80
C PHE A 38 -9.92 -6.95 -3.24
N ALA A 39 -10.38 -6.72 -4.47
CA ALA A 39 -11.59 -7.38 -4.99
C ALA A 39 -11.48 -8.90 -5.00
N GLN A 40 -10.26 -9.44 -5.12
CA GLN A 40 -10.05 -10.88 -5.13
C GLN A 40 -10.30 -11.52 -3.78
N LEU A 41 -10.40 -10.72 -2.72
CA LEU A 41 -10.71 -11.18 -1.37
C LEU A 41 -12.08 -10.66 -0.91
N ASP A 42 -12.94 -10.29 -1.85
CA ASP A 42 -14.27 -9.73 -1.57
C ASP A 42 -14.21 -8.48 -0.68
N LEU A 43 -13.13 -7.71 -0.80
CA LEU A 43 -12.99 -6.44 -0.12
C LEU A 43 -13.40 -5.33 -1.08
N SER A 44 -14.53 -4.69 -0.80
CA SER A 44 -14.95 -3.52 -1.55
C SER A 44 -14.43 -2.25 -0.88
N LEU A 45 -14.02 -1.29 -1.70
CA LEU A 45 -13.53 -0.01 -1.24
C LEU A 45 -14.57 1.08 -1.45
N ASP A 46 -14.61 2.04 -0.54
CA ASP A 46 -15.45 3.22 -0.69
C ASP A 46 -14.81 4.15 -1.72
N VAL A 47 -15.25 4.04 -2.96
CA VAL A 47 -14.70 4.80 -4.08
C VAL A 47 -15.01 6.30 -4.00
N GLU A 48 -15.90 6.71 -3.10
CA GLU A 48 -16.19 8.12 -2.90
C GLU A 48 -15.16 8.81 -2.02
N ASN A 49 -14.36 8.04 -1.28
CA ASN A 49 -13.29 8.59 -0.47
C ASN A 49 -12.02 8.69 -1.32
N PRO A 50 -11.59 9.91 -1.73
CA PRO A 50 -10.42 10.07 -2.60
C PRO A 50 -9.08 9.89 -1.89
N GLU A 51 -9.06 9.78 -0.56
CA GLU A 51 -7.83 9.63 0.20
C GLU A 51 -7.46 8.18 0.39
N ILE A 52 -6.48 7.72 -0.39
CA ILE A 52 -6.03 6.32 -0.35
C ILE A 52 -5.56 5.92 1.05
N ILE A 53 -4.78 6.77 1.71
CA ILE A 53 -4.22 6.42 3.03
C ILE A 53 -5.34 6.16 4.04
N SER A 54 -6.28 7.10 4.15
CA SER A 54 -7.42 6.95 5.08
C SER A 54 -8.27 5.74 4.74
N LEU A 55 -8.51 5.52 3.46
CA LEU A 55 -9.29 4.40 2.96
C LEU A 55 -8.68 3.07 3.40
N ILE A 56 -7.37 2.91 3.21
CA ILE A 56 -6.69 1.67 3.57
C ILE A 56 -6.59 1.53 5.09
N GLN A 57 -6.35 2.61 5.82
CA GLN A 57 -6.34 2.57 7.28
C GLN A 57 -7.65 2.01 7.84
N GLU A 58 -8.79 2.44 7.28
CA GLU A 58 -10.10 1.95 7.73
C GLU A 58 -10.26 0.45 7.46
N VAL A 59 -9.87 0.00 6.29
CA VAL A 59 -9.96 -1.42 5.92
C VAL A 59 -9.08 -2.25 6.86
N ILE A 60 -7.84 -1.83 7.06
CA ILE A 60 -6.89 -2.58 7.88
C ILE A 60 -7.33 -2.60 9.35
N ASP A 61 -7.83 -1.50 9.85
CA ASP A 61 -8.34 -1.43 11.22
C ASP A 61 -9.48 -2.43 11.43
N HIS A 62 -10.41 -2.48 10.48
CA HIS A 62 -11.51 -3.45 10.50
C HIS A 62 -10.99 -4.89 10.48
N LEU A 63 -10.06 -5.21 9.56
CA LEU A 63 -9.55 -6.56 9.44
C LEU A 63 -8.74 -7.00 10.67
N LEU A 64 -7.97 -6.09 11.27
CA LEU A 64 -7.20 -6.39 12.48
C LEU A 64 -8.13 -6.79 13.64
N HIS A 65 -9.30 -6.18 13.74
CA HIS A 65 -10.23 -6.43 14.83
C HIS A 65 -11.21 -7.58 14.53
N ASP A 66 -11.68 -7.68 13.30
CA ASP A 66 -12.82 -8.54 12.99
C ASP A 66 -12.49 -9.75 12.11
N ASP A 67 -11.42 -9.70 11.33
CA ASP A 67 -11.09 -10.82 10.43
C ASP A 67 -9.59 -10.86 10.14
N TYR A 68 -8.83 -11.29 11.13
CA TYR A 68 -7.37 -11.36 11.03
C TYR A 68 -6.91 -12.31 9.93
N GLN A 69 -7.62 -13.43 9.73
CA GLN A 69 -7.27 -14.39 8.67
C GLN A 69 -7.37 -13.76 7.28
N LYS A 70 -8.40 -12.96 7.06
CA LYS A 70 -8.56 -12.26 5.80
C LYS A 70 -7.43 -11.24 5.58
N LEU A 71 -6.97 -10.60 6.65
CA LEU A 71 -5.81 -9.71 6.58
C LEU A 71 -4.56 -10.49 6.13
N MET A 72 -4.31 -11.65 6.72
CA MET A 72 -3.17 -12.49 6.32
C MET A 72 -3.27 -12.90 4.86
N ASN A 73 -4.47 -13.26 4.41
CA ASN A 73 -4.70 -13.62 3.01
C ASN A 73 -4.42 -12.44 2.07
N LEU A 74 -4.80 -11.22 2.50
CA LEU A 74 -4.53 -10.01 1.74
C LEU A 74 -3.03 -9.75 1.62
N LEU A 75 -2.29 -9.84 2.72
CA LEU A 75 -0.85 -9.63 2.73
C LEU A 75 -0.13 -10.64 1.84
N TYR A 76 -0.58 -11.89 1.88
CA TYR A 76 -0.06 -12.94 1.00
C TYR A 76 -0.34 -12.60 -0.47
N ARG A 77 -1.55 -12.15 -0.76
CA ARG A 77 -1.97 -11.80 -2.12
C ARG A 77 -1.13 -10.69 -2.73
N ILE A 78 -0.79 -9.68 -1.96
CA ILE A 78 0.00 -8.54 -2.46
C ILE A 78 1.50 -8.73 -2.28
N ASP A 79 1.90 -9.93 -1.83
CA ASP A 79 3.30 -10.33 -1.67
C ASP A 79 4.04 -9.50 -0.61
N LEU A 80 3.42 -9.37 0.56
CA LEU A 80 4.05 -8.74 1.72
C LEU A 80 4.40 -9.78 2.76
N SER A 81 5.67 -9.87 3.11
CA SER A 81 6.15 -10.84 4.09
C SER A 81 6.10 -10.27 5.51
N GLU A 82 5.98 -11.16 6.50
CA GLU A 82 6.08 -10.80 7.91
C GLU A 82 7.44 -10.16 8.23
N ARG A 83 8.47 -10.51 7.49
CA ARG A 83 9.80 -9.96 7.64
C ARG A 83 9.81 -8.43 7.43
N LYS A 84 9.12 -7.95 6.40
CA LYS A 84 9.01 -6.52 6.13
C LYS A 84 8.25 -5.80 7.25
N ILE A 85 7.21 -6.43 7.75
CA ILE A 85 6.43 -5.86 8.86
C ILE A 85 7.31 -5.71 10.09
N ARG A 86 8.07 -6.76 10.44
CA ARG A 86 8.99 -6.71 11.58
C ARG A 86 10.09 -5.67 11.39
N ALA A 87 10.62 -5.56 10.18
CA ALA A 87 11.68 -4.59 9.89
C ALA A 87 11.22 -3.15 10.12
N LEU A 88 10.01 -2.81 9.65
CA LEU A 88 9.48 -1.47 9.85
C LEU A 88 9.13 -1.21 11.31
N ARG A 89 8.60 -2.21 12.01
CA ARG A 89 8.32 -2.08 13.45
C ARG A 89 9.58 -1.87 14.27
N ASN A 90 10.69 -2.49 13.88
CA ASN A 90 11.98 -2.29 14.53
C ASN A 90 12.56 -0.92 14.21
N TYR A 91 12.33 -0.42 13.01
CA TYR A 91 12.78 0.91 12.60
C TYR A 91 12.02 2.01 13.35
N ASP A 92 10.70 1.86 13.49
CA ASP A 92 9.86 2.82 14.20
C ASP A 92 8.89 2.10 15.14
N PRO A 93 9.34 1.78 16.38
CA PRO A 93 8.50 1.06 17.34
C PRO A 93 7.27 1.83 17.81
N THR A 94 7.22 3.14 17.54
CA THR A 94 6.09 3.97 17.96
C THR A 94 4.95 3.97 16.95
N MET A 95 5.17 3.48 15.74
CA MET A 95 4.14 3.44 14.70
C MET A 95 3.08 2.39 15.06
N PRO A 96 1.78 2.76 15.09
CA PRO A 96 0.72 1.78 15.34
C PRO A 96 0.73 0.66 14.30
N GLU A 97 0.35 -0.54 14.70
CA GLU A 97 0.34 -1.71 13.81
C GLU A 97 -0.50 -1.46 12.56
N ARG A 98 -1.66 -0.82 12.71
CA ARG A 98 -2.49 -0.45 11.57
C ARG A 98 -1.70 0.38 10.55
N ASP A 99 -0.92 1.34 11.01
CA ASP A 99 -0.17 2.23 10.14
C ASP A 99 1.03 1.54 9.50
N VAL A 100 1.68 0.62 10.20
CA VAL A 100 2.75 -0.21 9.64
C VAL A 100 2.22 -1.00 8.44
N ILE A 101 1.10 -1.66 8.62
CA ILE A 101 0.49 -2.48 7.58
C ILE A 101 0.00 -1.60 6.43
N THR A 102 -0.68 -0.50 6.74
CA THR A 102 -1.16 0.45 5.73
C THR A 102 -0.01 0.97 4.89
N PHE A 103 1.07 1.39 5.52
CA PHE A 103 2.26 1.89 4.82
C PHE A 103 2.79 0.84 3.84
N LEU A 104 2.99 -0.38 4.31
CA LEU A 104 3.58 -1.44 3.48
C LEU A 104 2.68 -1.84 2.32
N ILE A 105 1.36 -1.87 2.54
CA ILE A 105 0.40 -2.15 1.46
C ILE A 105 0.50 -1.08 0.39
N ILE A 106 0.40 0.19 0.77
CA ILE A 106 0.41 1.29 -0.19
C ILE A 106 1.75 1.36 -0.91
N GLN A 107 2.86 1.22 -0.19
CA GLN A 107 4.19 1.19 -0.80
C GLN A 107 4.29 0.09 -1.87
N ARG A 108 3.82 -1.12 -1.53
CA ARG A 108 3.86 -2.24 -2.47
C ARG A 108 3.01 -1.99 -3.71
N GLU A 109 1.80 -1.45 -3.51
CA GLU A 109 0.91 -1.13 -4.63
C GLU A 109 1.50 -0.04 -5.53
N MET A 110 2.14 0.96 -4.94
CA MET A 110 2.85 2.00 -5.68
C MET A 110 4.02 1.41 -6.48
N GLN A 111 4.77 0.48 -5.88
CA GLN A 111 5.86 -0.22 -6.57
C GLN A 111 5.35 -0.95 -7.81
N LYS A 112 4.22 -1.64 -7.68
CA LYS A 112 3.61 -2.36 -8.81
C LYS A 112 3.30 -1.40 -9.97
N VAL A 113 2.72 -0.25 -9.66
CA VAL A 113 2.41 0.76 -10.68
C VAL A 113 3.67 1.31 -11.32
N MET A 114 4.68 1.65 -10.52
CA MET A 114 5.95 2.18 -11.05
C MET A 114 6.66 1.17 -11.93
N PHE A 115 6.71 -0.11 -11.52
CA PHE A 115 7.30 -1.16 -12.36
C PHE A 115 6.61 -1.26 -13.71
N ARG A 116 5.28 -1.21 -13.72
CA ARG A 116 4.52 -1.27 -14.96
C ARG A 116 4.84 -0.10 -15.88
N GLU A 117 4.97 1.10 -15.34
CA GLU A 117 5.32 2.29 -16.10
C GLU A 117 6.75 2.17 -16.67
N MET A 118 7.69 1.66 -15.89
CA MET A 118 9.06 1.45 -16.34
C MET A 118 9.12 0.46 -17.50
N TYR A 119 8.36 -0.63 -17.45
CA TYR A 119 8.31 -1.59 -18.54
C TYR A 119 7.76 -0.98 -19.81
N ARG A 120 6.77 -0.11 -19.71
CA ARG A 120 6.24 0.59 -20.87
C ARG A 120 7.27 1.51 -21.51
N GLU A 121 8.02 2.25 -20.69
CA GLU A 121 9.05 3.17 -21.16
C GLU A 121 10.25 2.44 -21.74
N GLY A 122 10.57 1.27 -21.20
CA GLY A 122 11.71 0.46 -21.62
C GLY A 122 11.47 -0.38 -22.88
N SER A 123 10.23 -0.45 -23.31
CA SER A 123 9.87 -1.22 -24.49
C SER A 123 9.74 -0.30 -25.70
#